data_d7b99e145820653c99d225779a8827f6
#
_entry.id   d7b99e145820653c99d225779a8827f6
#
_cell.length_a   1.000
_cell.length_b   1.000
_cell.length_c   1.000
_cell.angle_alpha   90.00
_cell.angle_beta   90.00
_cell.angle_gamma   90.00
#
_symmetry.space_group_name_H-M   'P 1'
#
loop_
_entity.id
_entity.type
_entity.pdbx_description
1 polymer ?
#
loop_
_entity_poly.entity_id
_entity_poly.type
_entity_poly.pdbx_seq_one_letter_code
_entity_poly.pdbx_strand_id
1 'polypeptide(L)'
;MNRKLNAYFDPETEFDAEVLRGEPLQAAFAGLQETLVTETLDDTQTLSLHAPVKQAANEAAGLAWTTGFPLLVFPTLFAEKVDVVRKRQDRAERIKAQTAGLLMEAVV
;
A
#
# COMPACT_ATOMS: atom_id res chain seq x y z
N MET A 1 -4.90 44.84 3.36
CA MET A 1 -4.93 44.29 3.48
C MET A 1 -4.84 44.08 3.34
N ASN A 2 -4.81 43.88 2.98
CA ASN A 2 -4.75 43.20 2.92
C ASN A 2 -4.72 42.76 3.20
N ARG A 3 -4.63 42.30 3.53
CA ARG A 3 -4.56 41.60 3.88
C ARG A 3 -5.05 40.96 3.62
N LYS A 4 -5.34 40.69 3.22
CA LYS A 4 -5.69 39.86 3.04
C LYS A 4 -5.59 39.47 2.13
N LEU A 5 -5.30 39.78 1.53
CA LEU A 5 -5.11 39.17 0.77
C LEU A 5 -4.47 38.63 0.50
N ASN A 6 -3.93 38.81 0.70
CA ASN A 6 -3.16 38.11 0.70
C ASN A 6 -3.43 37.28 1.17
N ALA A 7 -4.16 37.56 1.46
CA ALA A 7 -4.55 36.49 1.96
C ALA A 7 -4.40 35.32 1.23
N TYR A 8 -4.04 35.47 0.54
CA TYR A 8 -3.82 34.50 0.08
C TYR A 8 -2.76 33.96 0.19
N PHE A 9 -1.91 34.15 0.37
CA PHE A 9 -0.98 33.56 0.56
C PHE A 9 -0.61 33.59 1.47
N ASP A 10 -0.36 33.17 1.35
CA ASP A 10 -0.39 33.52 2.25
C ASP A 10 0.05 32.86 3.49
N PRO A 11 0.22 33.43 4.72
CA PRO A 11 0.66 32.79 5.94
C PRO A 11 -0.23 31.61 6.34
N GLU A 12 -1.48 31.71 6.02
CA GLU A 12 -2.43 30.64 6.32
C GLU A 12 -2.09 29.37 5.55
N THR A 13 -1.73 29.53 4.31
CA THR A 13 -1.36 28.37 3.49
C THR A 13 -0.12 27.71 4.05
N GLU A 14 0.85 28.48 4.47
CA GLU A 14 2.06 27.94 5.05
C GLU A 14 1.77 27.21 6.36
N PHE A 15 0.90 27.80 7.15
CA PHE A 15 0.52 27.18 8.42
C PHE A 15 -0.16 25.85 8.19
N ASP A 16 -1.05 25.79 7.21
CA ASP A 16 -1.75 24.56 6.89
C ASP A 16 -0.78 23.47 6.42
N ALA A 17 0.21 23.85 5.63
CA ALA A 17 1.20 22.89 5.15
C ALA A 17 1.99 22.32 6.32
N GLU A 18 2.29 23.15 7.30
CA GLU A 18 3.03 22.69 8.46
C GLU A 18 2.20 21.75 9.32
N VAL A 19 0.93 22.04 9.47
CA VAL A 19 0.03 21.19 10.22
C VAL A 19 -0.06 19.83 9.52
N LEU A 20 -0.05 19.80 8.20
CA LEU A 20 -0.13 18.54 7.45
C LEU A 20 1.13 17.70 7.61
N ARG A 21 2.22 18.24 8.07
CA ARG A 21 3.43 17.46 8.30
C ARG A 21 3.38 16.67 9.59
N GLY A 22 2.47 17.01 10.50
CA GLY A 22 2.35 16.31 11.76
C GLY A 22 1.22 15.32 11.71
N GLU A 23 0.34 15.45 12.68
CA GLU A 23 -0.76 14.53 12.85
C GLU A 23 -1.69 14.46 11.63
N PRO A 24 -2.03 15.58 10.98
CA PRO A 24 -2.86 15.49 9.77
C PRO A 24 -2.22 14.69 8.66
N LEU A 25 -0.88 14.74 8.53
CA LEU A 25 -0.21 13.93 7.53
C LEU A 25 -0.35 12.45 7.85
N GLN A 26 -0.21 12.09 9.12
CA GLN A 26 -0.37 10.70 9.53
C GLN A 26 -1.79 10.22 9.27
N ALA A 27 -2.79 11.05 9.56
CA ALA A 27 -4.17 10.68 9.30
C ALA A 27 -4.44 10.52 7.82
N ALA A 28 -3.90 11.43 7.00
CA ALA A 28 -4.06 11.34 5.56
C ALA A 28 -3.40 10.08 5.02
N PHE A 29 -2.24 9.74 5.53
CA PHE A 29 -1.54 8.54 5.10
C PHE A 29 -2.31 7.28 5.50
N ALA A 30 -2.82 7.24 6.72
CA ALA A 30 -3.60 6.09 7.17
C ALA A 30 -4.83 5.89 6.29
N GLY A 31 -5.49 6.98 5.90
CA GLY A 31 -6.63 6.90 5.00
C GLY A 31 -6.25 6.39 3.63
N LEU A 32 -5.13 6.87 3.09
CA LEU A 32 -4.65 6.39 1.81
C LEU A 32 -4.30 4.91 1.87
N GLN A 33 -3.60 4.49 2.92
CA GLN A 33 -3.24 3.09 3.09
C GLN A 33 -4.48 2.22 3.16
N GLU A 34 -5.45 2.63 3.96
CA GLU A 34 -6.67 1.85 4.11
C GLU A 34 -7.43 1.74 2.80
N THR A 35 -7.53 2.84 2.06
CA THR A 35 -8.22 2.83 0.78
C THR A 35 -7.57 1.88 -0.21
N LEU A 36 -6.25 1.96 -0.35
CA LEU A 36 -5.53 1.12 -1.30
C LEU A 36 -5.57 -0.35 -0.89
N VAL A 37 -5.45 -0.63 0.41
CA VAL A 37 -5.56 -2.01 0.88
C VAL A 37 -6.95 -2.55 0.59
N THR A 38 -7.99 -1.78 0.91
CA THR A 38 -9.36 -2.23 0.69
C THR A 38 -9.62 -2.50 -0.78
N GLU A 39 -9.18 -1.60 -1.66
CA GLU A 39 -9.36 -1.80 -3.09
C GLU A 39 -8.63 -3.04 -3.59
N THR A 40 -7.41 -3.26 -3.07
CA THR A 40 -6.65 -4.44 -3.47
C THR A 40 -7.30 -5.72 -2.98
N LEU A 41 -7.81 -5.72 -1.76
CA LEU A 41 -8.48 -6.89 -1.22
C LEU A 41 -9.77 -7.19 -1.96
N ASP A 42 -10.50 -6.15 -2.36
CA ASP A 42 -11.72 -6.34 -3.16
C ASP A 42 -11.40 -6.96 -4.51
N ASP A 43 -10.27 -6.58 -5.10
CA ASP A 43 -9.81 -7.15 -6.37
C ASP A 43 -9.25 -8.55 -6.21
N THR A 44 -8.88 -8.94 -5.00
CA THR A 44 -8.21 -10.21 -4.76
C THR A 44 -9.24 -11.24 -4.30
N GLN A 45 -9.51 -12.20 -5.17
CA GLN A 45 -10.53 -13.21 -4.86
C GLN A 45 -10.01 -14.32 -3.97
N THR A 46 -8.69 -14.43 -3.82
CA THR A 46 -8.08 -15.50 -3.03
C THR A 46 -7.88 -15.01 -1.60
N LEU A 47 -8.61 -15.60 -0.67
CA LEU A 47 -8.54 -15.18 0.73
C LEU A 47 -7.15 -15.37 1.32
N SER A 48 -6.41 -16.37 0.86
CA SER A 48 -5.08 -16.62 1.40
C SER A 48 -4.11 -15.48 1.10
N LEU A 49 -4.44 -14.57 0.17
CA LEU A 49 -3.59 -13.44 -0.14
C LEU A 49 -3.89 -12.22 0.75
N HIS A 50 -4.98 -12.26 1.51
CA HIS A 50 -5.37 -11.07 2.28
C HIS A 50 -4.32 -10.70 3.33
N ALA A 51 -3.83 -11.66 4.10
CA ALA A 51 -2.81 -11.37 5.10
C ALA A 51 -1.50 -10.92 4.46
N PRO A 52 -0.97 -11.59 3.43
CA PRO A 52 0.23 -11.10 2.74
C PRO A 52 0.05 -9.70 2.15
N VAL A 53 -1.13 -9.36 1.62
CA VAL A 53 -1.38 -8.03 1.09
C VAL A 53 -1.33 -6.99 2.20
N LYS A 54 -1.94 -7.29 3.35
CA LYS A 54 -1.89 -6.37 4.47
C LYS A 54 -0.47 -6.18 4.97
N GLN A 55 0.31 -7.25 5.00
CA GLN A 55 1.72 -7.15 5.39
C GLN A 55 2.50 -6.32 4.38
N ALA A 56 2.23 -6.50 3.09
CA ALA A 56 2.86 -5.70 2.05
C ALA A 56 2.57 -4.23 2.26
N ALA A 57 1.34 -3.89 2.66
CA ALA A 57 0.98 -2.50 2.93
C ALA A 57 1.79 -1.95 4.09
N ASN A 58 1.95 -2.72 5.15
CA ASN A 58 2.73 -2.27 6.30
C ASN A 58 4.20 -2.07 5.94
N GLU A 59 4.77 -2.96 5.14
CA GLU A 59 6.16 -2.83 4.70
C GLU A 59 6.33 -1.62 3.81
N ALA A 60 5.41 -1.43 2.86
CA ALA A 60 5.47 -0.28 1.98
C ALA A 60 5.33 1.02 2.78
N ALA A 61 4.47 1.02 3.80
CA ALA A 61 4.29 2.19 4.64
C ALA A 61 5.59 2.55 5.36
N GLY A 62 6.26 1.55 5.93
CA GLY A 62 7.53 1.80 6.59
C GLY A 62 8.57 2.41 5.66
N LEU A 63 8.65 1.87 4.44
CA LEU A 63 9.58 2.41 3.45
C LEU A 63 9.18 3.81 3.02
N ALA A 64 7.89 4.04 2.80
CA ALA A 64 7.42 5.35 2.34
C ALA A 64 7.78 6.44 3.34
N TRP A 65 7.63 6.18 4.63
CA TRP A 65 7.94 7.17 5.64
C TRP A 65 9.43 7.52 5.69
N THR A 66 10.30 6.60 5.29
CA THR A 66 11.74 6.91 5.27
C THR A 66 12.13 7.85 4.14
N THR A 67 11.29 8.00 3.12
CA THR A 67 11.62 8.86 1.98
C THR A 67 11.33 10.33 2.24
N GLY A 68 10.54 10.65 3.26
CA GLY A 68 10.08 12.01 3.48
C GLY A 68 8.88 12.41 2.64
N PHE A 69 8.42 11.54 1.74
CA PHE A 69 7.27 11.82 0.87
C PHE A 69 6.32 10.63 0.88
N PRO A 70 5.78 10.27 2.07
CA PRO A 70 5.02 9.02 2.17
C PRO A 70 3.77 8.99 1.29
N LEU A 71 3.04 10.10 1.18
CA LEU A 71 1.83 10.10 0.37
C LEU A 71 2.13 9.94 -1.10
N LEU A 72 3.30 10.41 -1.54
CA LEU A 72 3.67 10.37 -2.94
C LEU A 72 4.16 8.99 -3.35
N VAL A 73 4.97 8.34 -2.50
CA VAL A 73 5.64 7.11 -2.91
C VAL A 73 4.92 5.85 -2.47
N PHE A 74 4.03 5.93 -1.49
CA PHE A 74 3.38 4.73 -0.98
C PHE A 74 2.63 3.95 -2.06
N PRO A 75 1.82 4.59 -2.93
CA PRO A 75 1.08 3.80 -3.92
C PRO A 75 1.97 2.94 -4.81
N THR A 76 3.09 3.48 -5.25
CA THR A 76 4.01 2.72 -6.09
C THR A 76 4.67 1.60 -5.32
N LEU A 77 5.14 1.88 -4.10
CA LEU A 77 5.77 0.85 -3.28
C LEU A 77 4.79 -0.27 -2.95
N PHE A 78 3.56 0.10 -2.61
CA PHE A 78 2.55 -0.90 -2.30
C PHE A 78 2.25 -1.76 -3.51
N ALA A 79 2.09 -1.14 -4.69
CA ALA A 79 1.81 -1.88 -5.91
C ALA A 79 2.92 -2.87 -6.23
N GLU A 80 4.17 -2.48 -6.04
CA GLU A 80 5.30 -3.37 -6.28
C GLU A 80 5.29 -4.57 -5.33
N LYS A 81 4.99 -4.31 -4.07
CA LYS A 81 4.98 -5.38 -3.09
C LYS A 81 3.80 -6.33 -3.30
N VAL A 82 2.65 -5.80 -3.70
CA VAL A 82 1.50 -6.63 -4.03
C VAL A 82 1.82 -7.52 -5.23
N ASP A 83 2.52 -6.97 -6.22
CA ASP A 83 2.92 -7.75 -7.39
C ASP A 83 3.79 -8.94 -6.98
N VAL A 84 4.74 -8.71 -6.06
CA VAL A 84 5.58 -9.79 -5.55
C VAL A 84 4.74 -10.85 -4.85
N VAL A 85 3.78 -10.42 -4.03
CA VAL A 85 2.91 -11.35 -3.32
C VAL A 85 2.15 -12.22 -4.32
N ARG A 86 1.58 -11.60 -5.34
CA ARG A 86 0.81 -12.35 -6.34
C ARG A 86 1.68 -13.33 -7.12
N LYS A 87 2.89 -12.93 -7.47
CA LYS A 87 3.80 -13.82 -8.19
C LYS A 87 4.22 -14.99 -7.34
N ARG A 88 4.44 -14.76 -6.04
CA ARG A 88 4.76 -15.86 -5.13
C ARG A 88 3.62 -16.85 -5.03
N GLN A 89 2.41 -16.34 -4.96
CA GLN A 89 1.23 -17.20 -4.87
C GLN A 89 1.08 -18.04 -6.13
N ASP A 90 1.24 -17.41 -7.29
CA ASP A 90 1.14 -18.15 -8.56
C ASP A 90 2.18 -19.25 -8.63
N ARG A 91 3.41 -18.96 -8.22
CA ARG A 91 4.47 -19.95 -8.22
C ARG A 91 4.15 -21.10 -7.26
N ALA A 92 3.69 -20.75 -6.06
CA ALA A 92 3.37 -21.76 -5.07
C ALA A 92 2.26 -22.68 -5.56
N GLU A 93 1.26 -22.12 -6.23
CA GLU A 93 0.16 -22.92 -6.75
C GLU A 93 0.63 -23.83 -7.90
N ARG A 94 1.52 -23.34 -8.75
CA ARG A 94 2.06 -24.17 -9.81
C ARG A 94 2.88 -25.33 -9.25
N ILE A 95 3.71 -25.05 -8.25
CA ILE A 95 4.51 -26.08 -7.60
C ILE A 95 3.60 -27.11 -6.94
N LYS A 96 2.55 -26.65 -6.27
CA LYS A 96 1.60 -27.53 -5.63
C LYS A 96 0.90 -28.41 -6.63
N ALA A 97 0.49 -27.85 -7.75
CA ALA A 97 -0.17 -28.62 -8.79
C ALA A 97 0.76 -29.68 -9.39
N GLN A 98 2.02 -29.31 -9.62
CA GLN A 98 3.00 -30.26 -10.14
C GLN A 98 3.25 -31.38 -9.14
N THR A 99 3.37 -31.05 -7.86
CA THR A 99 3.60 -32.05 -6.82
C THR A 99 2.41 -33.01 -6.74
N ALA A 100 1.21 -32.46 -6.78
CA ALA A 100 0.00 -33.31 -6.76
C ALA A 100 -0.04 -34.25 -7.94
N GLY A 101 0.33 -33.74 -9.12
CA GLY A 101 0.39 -34.59 -10.30
C GLY A 101 1.40 -35.72 -10.18
N LEU A 102 2.59 -35.39 -9.65
CA LEU A 102 3.61 -36.39 -9.42
C LEU A 102 3.16 -37.45 -8.41
N LEU A 103 2.51 -37.03 -7.34
CA LEU A 103 2.01 -37.95 -6.33
C LEU A 103 0.96 -38.88 -6.91
N MET A 104 0.09 -38.35 -7.74
CA MET A 104 -0.92 -39.20 -8.37
C MET A 104 -0.30 -40.21 -9.31
N GLU A 105 0.73 -39.82 -10.03
CA GLU A 105 1.44 -40.77 -10.89
C GLU A 105 2.13 -41.86 -10.09
N ALA A 106 2.68 -41.47 -8.93
CA ALA A 106 3.37 -42.43 -8.08
C ALA A 106 2.41 -43.47 -7.51
N VAL A 107 1.18 -43.08 -7.28
CA VAL A 107 0.18 -44.00 -6.72
C VAL A 107 -0.31 -44.99 -7.76
N VAL A 108 -0.34 -44.60 -9.01
CA VAL A 108 -0.76 -45.46 -10.09
C VAL A 108 0.32 -46.43 -10.49
#